data_2449d6dc44e480810f820b90a33aad6c
#
_entry.id   2449d6dc44e480810f820b90a33aad6c
#
_cell.length_a   1.000
_cell.length_b   1.000
_cell.length_c   1.000
_cell.angle_alpha   90.00
_cell.angle_beta   90.00
_cell.angle_gamma   90.00
#
_symmetry.space_group_name_H-M   'P 1'
#
loop_
_entity.id
_entity.type
_entity.pdbx_description
1 polymer ?
#
loop_
_entity_poly.entity_id
_entity_poly.type
_entity_poly.pdbx_seq_one_letter_code
_entity_poly.pdbx_strand_id
1 'polypeptide(L)'
;MEQSMITFTKLFKTLKENGISQYSLYNTYGISRAQIQRLKENQSVTTHTLDMILNILGEGFTLDDIAEFTPDTKKKAGDGLP
;
A
#
# COMPACT_ATOMS: atom_id res chain seq x y z
N MET A 1 0.04 21.01 -5.85
CA MET A 1 -0.15 19.70 -6.07
C MET A 1 0.11 18.82 -4.93
N GLU A 2 -0.80 18.04 -4.66
CA GLU A 2 -0.70 17.19 -3.53
C GLU A 2 -0.02 15.92 -3.85
N GLN A 3 0.78 15.45 -2.96
CA GLN A 3 1.36 14.14 -3.10
C GLN A 3 0.87 13.29 -1.99
N SER A 4 0.72 12.03 -2.26
CA SER A 4 0.33 11.11 -1.21
C SER A 4 1.43 11.00 -0.19
N MET A 5 1.06 11.04 1.07
CA MET A 5 2.01 10.84 2.15
C MET A 5 2.12 9.37 2.49
N ILE A 6 1.30 8.54 1.89
CA ILE A 6 1.35 7.11 2.11
C ILE A 6 2.04 6.47 0.92
N THR A 7 3.04 5.66 1.19
CA THR A 7 3.76 4.97 0.13
C THR A 7 3.65 3.48 0.33
N PHE A 8 3.83 2.74 -0.76
CA PHE A 8 3.71 1.29 -0.74
C PHE A 8 5.01 0.61 -1.13
N THR A 9 6.12 1.28 -0.89
CA THR A 9 7.41 0.72 -1.22
C THR A 9 7.66 -0.58 -0.47
N LYS A 10 7.25 -0.64 0.78
CA LYS A 10 7.42 -1.84 1.58
C LYS A 10 6.64 -3.01 1.03
N LEU A 11 5.49 -2.73 0.42
CA LEU A 11 4.62 -3.77 -0.08
C LEU A 11 5.33 -4.68 -1.06
N PHE A 12 5.97 -4.08 -2.05
CA PHE A 12 6.58 -4.90 -3.10
C PHE A 12 7.78 -5.67 -2.58
N LYS A 13 8.47 -5.12 -1.62
CA LYS A 13 9.55 -5.85 -0.99
C LYS A 13 9.00 -7.03 -0.21
N THR A 14 7.94 -6.79 0.56
CA THR A 14 7.32 -7.83 1.37
C THR A 14 6.76 -8.94 0.48
N LEU A 15 6.10 -8.59 -0.62
CA LEU A 15 5.59 -9.58 -1.54
C LEU A 15 6.71 -10.43 -2.12
N LYS A 16 7.78 -9.78 -2.53
CA LYS A 16 8.90 -10.49 -3.12
C LYS A 16 9.52 -11.44 -2.11
N GLU A 17 9.68 -11.00 -0.88
CA GLU A 17 10.25 -11.84 0.17
C GLU A 17 9.39 -13.05 0.48
N ASN A 18 8.11 -12.96 0.15
CA ASN A 18 7.19 -14.05 0.39
C ASN A 18 6.83 -14.82 -0.88
N GLY A 19 7.58 -14.59 -1.94
CA GLY A 19 7.38 -15.36 -3.17
C GLY A 19 6.14 -15.02 -3.95
N ILE A 20 5.59 -13.83 -3.75
CA ILE A 20 4.36 -13.44 -4.42
C ILE A 20 4.69 -12.41 -5.50
N SER A 21 4.38 -12.74 -6.75
CA SER A 21 4.67 -11.83 -7.85
C SER A 21 3.50 -10.89 -8.10
N GLN A 22 3.80 -9.78 -8.77
CA GLN A 22 2.72 -8.86 -9.16
C GLN A 22 1.75 -9.55 -10.11
N TYR A 23 2.27 -10.41 -10.97
CA TYR A 23 1.44 -11.14 -11.89
C TYR A 23 0.41 -11.98 -11.14
N SER A 24 0.82 -12.64 -10.07
CA SER A 24 -0.10 -13.49 -9.33
C SER A 24 -1.16 -12.66 -8.60
N LEU A 25 -0.86 -11.42 -8.27
CA LEU A 25 -1.85 -10.59 -7.59
C LEU A 25 -3.10 -10.43 -8.44
N TYR A 26 -2.95 -10.20 -9.74
CA TYR A 26 -4.14 -10.05 -10.56
C TYR A 26 -4.57 -11.35 -11.21
N ASN A 27 -3.65 -12.23 -11.55
CA ASN A 27 -4.00 -13.45 -12.22
C ASN A 27 -4.56 -14.51 -11.29
N THR A 28 -3.97 -14.65 -10.13
CA THR A 28 -4.39 -15.69 -9.19
C THR A 28 -5.37 -15.15 -8.15
N TYR A 29 -5.11 -13.97 -7.65
CA TYR A 29 -5.89 -13.44 -6.55
C TYR A 29 -6.94 -12.42 -6.96
N GLY A 30 -6.95 -12.02 -8.20
CA GLY A 30 -8.04 -11.19 -8.71
C GLY A 30 -7.98 -9.71 -8.37
N ILE A 31 -6.83 -9.20 -7.98
CA ILE A 31 -6.72 -7.78 -7.72
C ILE A 31 -6.61 -7.07 -9.06
N SER A 32 -7.36 -5.98 -9.23
CA SER A 32 -7.37 -5.31 -10.52
C SER A 32 -6.00 -4.72 -10.84
N ARG A 33 -5.63 -4.76 -12.11
CA ARG A 33 -4.37 -4.19 -12.54
C ARG A 33 -4.29 -2.71 -12.25
N ALA A 34 -5.43 -2.03 -12.33
CA ALA A 34 -5.46 -0.60 -12.05
C ALA A 34 -5.06 -0.33 -10.60
N GLN A 35 -5.52 -1.16 -9.68
CA GLN A 35 -5.14 -0.99 -8.28
C GLN A 35 -3.66 -1.29 -8.08
N ILE A 36 -3.15 -2.29 -8.77
CA ILE A 36 -1.73 -2.63 -8.66
C ILE A 36 -0.89 -1.48 -9.17
N GLN A 37 -1.30 -0.87 -10.29
CA GLN A 37 -0.58 0.25 -10.83
C GLN A 37 -0.59 1.43 -9.85
N ARG A 38 -1.71 1.66 -9.20
CA ARG A 38 -1.79 2.73 -8.21
C ARG A 38 -0.86 2.46 -7.02
N LEU A 39 -0.77 1.20 -6.61
CA LEU A 39 0.17 0.84 -5.55
C LEU A 39 1.60 1.14 -5.97
N LYS A 40 1.94 0.84 -7.21
CA LYS A 40 3.29 1.09 -7.71
C LYS A 40 3.60 2.57 -7.76
N GLU A 41 2.60 3.39 -7.96
CA GLU A 41 2.78 4.83 -8.07
C GLU A 41 2.44 5.56 -6.79
N ASN A 42 2.19 4.83 -5.73
CA ASN A 42 1.85 5.41 -4.43
C ASN A 42 0.62 6.30 -4.50
N GLN A 43 -0.36 5.85 -5.28
CA GLN A 43 -1.61 6.58 -5.42
C GLN A 43 -2.68 5.92 -4.57
N SER A 44 -3.82 6.59 -4.46
CA SER A 44 -4.92 6.07 -3.66
C SER A 44 -5.40 4.73 -4.15
N VAL A 45 -5.63 3.83 -3.23
CA VAL A 45 -6.23 2.53 -3.53
C VAL A 45 -7.35 2.31 -2.55
N THR A 46 -8.20 1.34 -2.83
CA THR A 46 -9.30 1.06 -1.93
C THR A 46 -8.81 0.24 -0.76
N THR A 47 -9.50 0.37 0.36
CA THR A 47 -9.16 -0.46 1.51
C THR A 47 -9.44 -1.92 1.22
N HIS A 48 -10.38 -2.19 0.30
CA HIS A 48 -10.63 -3.56 -0.11
C HIS A 48 -9.38 -4.18 -0.73
N THR A 49 -8.64 -3.40 -1.53
CA THR A 49 -7.40 -3.88 -2.13
C THR A 49 -6.39 -4.20 -1.04
N LEU A 50 -6.27 -3.34 -0.04
CA LEU A 50 -5.34 -3.58 1.05
C LEU A 50 -5.75 -4.81 1.86
N ASP A 51 -7.04 -4.98 2.06
CA ASP A 51 -7.56 -6.13 2.77
C ASP A 51 -7.21 -7.42 2.03
N MET A 52 -7.37 -7.42 0.71
CA MET A 52 -7.02 -8.59 -0.08
C MET A 52 -5.54 -8.91 0.03
N ILE A 53 -4.71 -7.90 -0.03
CA ILE A 53 -3.27 -8.11 0.05
C ILE A 53 -2.87 -8.69 1.39
N LEU A 54 -3.44 -8.15 2.46
CA LEU A 54 -3.13 -8.67 3.78
C LEU A 54 -3.61 -10.10 3.94
N ASN A 55 -4.75 -10.43 3.35
CA ASN A 55 -5.22 -11.81 3.39
C ASN A 55 -4.30 -12.75 2.62
N ILE A 56 -3.74 -12.27 1.53
CA ILE A 56 -2.80 -13.07 0.74
C ILE A 56 -1.54 -13.34 1.54
N LEU A 57 -1.04 -12.32 2.24
CA LEU A 57 0.17 -12.47 3.05
C LEU A 57 -0.06 -13.34 4.27
N GLY A 58 -1.24 -13.25 4.86
CA GLY A 58 -1.60 -14.13 5.95
C GLY A 58 -1.39 -13.54 7.33
N GLU A 59 -1.47 -14.40 8.30
CA GLU A 59 -1.34 -13.98 9.68
C GLU A 59 0.03 -13.42 9.96
N GLY A 60 0.09 -12.47 10.86
CA GLY A 60 1.35 -11.87 11.22
C GLY A 60 1.70 -10.63 10.43
N PHE A 61 0.93 -10.34 9.40
CA PHE A 61 1.19 -9.15 8.60
C PHE A 61 0.17 -8.07 8.94
N THR A 62 0.63 -6.82 8.94
CA THR A 62 -0.22 -5.69 9.26
C THR A 62 -0.08 -4.64 8.20
N LEU A 63 -0.89 -3.61 8.27
CA LEU A 63 -0.79 -2.50 7.32
C LEU A 63 0.60 -1.89 7.34
N ASP A 64 1.25 -1.89 8.48
CA ASP A 64 2.58 -1.31 8.60
C ASP A 64 3.61 -2.06 7.78
N ASP A 65 3.33 -3.32 7.47
CA ASP A 65 4.25 -4.11 6.66
C ASP A 65 4.14 -3.80 5.19
N ILE A 66 3.05 -3.17 4.77
CA ILE A 66 2.83 -2.93 3.35
C ILE A 66 2.72 -1.46 2.99
N ALA A 67 2.63 -0.59 3.98
CA ALA A 67 2.49 0.83 3.70
C ALA A 67 3.25 1.64 4.73
N GLU A 68 3.60 2.84 4.35
CA GLU A 68 4.31 3.72 5.25
C GLU A 68 3.73 5.12 5.10
N PHE A 69 3.49 5.77 6.22
CA PHE A 69 2.98 7.13 6.22
C PHE A 69 4.05 8.08 6.68
N THR A 70 4.26 9.14 5.90
CA THR A 70 5.21 10.17 6.28
C THR A 70 4.43 11.47 6.38
N PRO A 71 4.39 12.08 7.56
CA PRO A 71 3.64 13.31 7.71
C PRO A 71 4.22 14.42 6.86
N ASP A 72 3.36 15.31 6.44
CA ASP A 72 3.77 16.47 5.69
C ASP A 72 4.35 17.47 6.67
N THR A 73 5.65 17.59 6.69
CA THR A 73 6.29 18.44 7.67
C THR A 73 6.04 19.91 7.44
N LYS A 74 5.64 20.26 6.24
CA LYS A 74 5.38 21.65 5.99
C LYS A 74 4.11 22.09 6.62
N LYS A 75 3.20 21.21 6.80
CA LYS A 75 1.95 21.56 7.38
C LYS A 75 1.86 21.23 8.79
N LYS A 76 2.75 20.89 9.43
CA LYS A 76 2.73 20.62 10.82
C LYS A 76 1.37 20.38 11.38
N ALA A 77 1.21 19.28 11.98
CA ALA A 77 -0.06 18.94 12.56
C ALA A 77 -0.52 19.94 13.57
N GLY A 78 0.40 20.53 14.22
CA GLY A 78 0.01 21.47 15.23
C GLY A 78 -0.47 22.77 14.72
N ASP A 79 -0.24 23.00 13.45
CA ASP A 79 -0.67 24.23 12.88
C ASP A 79 -2.11 24.19 12.73
N GLY A 80 -2.73 25.04 13.30
CA GLY A 80 -4.10 25.15 13.06
C GLY A 80 -4.90 23.98 13.38
N LEU A 81 -4.32 23.00 13.90
CA LEU A 81 -5.12 21.93 14.28
C LEU A 81 -5.56 22.14 15.62
N PRO A 82 -6.70 21.97 15.84
CA PRO A 82 -7.22 22.10 17.17
C PRO A 82 -6.89 20.94 17.99
#